data_f373a21292568a167e98b82223205a2f
#
_entry.id   f373a21292568a167e98b82223205a2f
#
_cell.length_a   1.000
_cell.length_b   1.000
_cell.length_c   1.000
_cell.angle_alpha   90.00
_cell.angle_beta   90.00
_cell.angle_gamma   90.00
#
_symmetry.space_group_name_H-M   'P 1'
#
loop_
_entity.id
_entity.type
_entity.pdbx_description
1 polymer ?
#
loop_
_entity_poly.entity_id
_entity_poly.type
_entity_poly.pdbx_seq_one_letter_code
_entity_poly.pdbx_strand_id
1 'polypeptide(L)'
;STQGYSSAASDVYKRQESDIILEIPSDFERDLGKEGRADVMIAANAVNGTKGGLGSSYLSSIIQDFNREKGFASMGSGRGVASINLFNPHLSYKIYMVPGIMVFLLTIIGGSISALNIVSEKEKGTIEQINVSPVPKSLFLLSKLIPFWVIGFVLLTVAILIAWLIYGLVPEGSFGVIYLFAAVYLIAFTGFGLAISSFSSTQQQAMLTAFFFLIIFALLSGLFTPISSMPEWAQKITLANPVRYFVEVMRWSI
;
A
#
# COMPACT_ATOMS: atom_id res chain seq x y z
N SER A 1 -13.97 28.49 12.87
CA SER A 1 -14.47 27.53 13.88
C SER A 1 -15.06 26.32 13.17
N THR A 2 -14.30 25.22 13.21
CA THR A 2 -14.59 23.93 12.57
C THR A 2 -15.42 23.00 13.47
N GLN A 3 -16.41 23.53 14.19
CA GLN A 3 -17.28 22.72 15.06
C GLN A 3 -18.69 22.69 14.49
N GLY A 4 -19.08 21.54 13.93
CA GLY A 4 -20.45 21.28 13.55
C GLY A 4 -20.68 20.25 12.46
N TYR A 5 -19.76 19.33 12.25
CA TYR A 5 -20.04 18.20 11.36
C TYR A 5 -21.04 17.26 12.04
N SER A 6 -22.12 16.92 11.34
CA SER A 6 -23.11 15.97 11.84
C SER A 6 -22.43 14.65 12.21
N SER A 7 -22.67 14.17 13.43
CA SER A 7 -22.15 12.88 13.91
C SER A 7 -22.55 11.73 12.97
N ALA A 8 -23.71 11.82 12.34
CA ALA A 8 -24.24 10.84 11.40
C ALA A 8 -23.39 10.78 10.11
N ALA A 9 -23.01 11.91 9.50
CA ALA A 9 -22.14 11.94 8.31
C ALA A 9 -20.75 11.38 8.63
N SER A 10 -20.21 11.70 9.80
CA SER A 10 -18.94 11.17 10.29
C SER A 10 -19.01 9.65 10.50
N ASP A 11 -20.12 9.12 10.99
CA ASP A 11 -20.28 7.69 11.23
C ASP A 11 -20.45 6.88 9.93
N VAL A 12 -21.19 7.39 8.94
CA VAL A 12 -21.32 6.79 7.60
C VAL A 12 -19.97 6.78 6.90
N TYR A 13 -19.18 7.85 7.02
CA TYR A 13 -17.83 7.92 6.46
C TYR A 13 -16.88 6.92 7.13
N LYS A 14 -16.93 6.79 8.45
CA LYS A 14 -16.11 5.82 9.20
C LYS A 14 -16.44 4.37 8.87
N ARG A 15 -17.71 4.06 8.56
CA ARG A 15 -18.15 2.72 8.16
C ARG A 15 -17.84 2.39 6.70
N GLN A 16 -17.35 3.36 5.91
CA GLN A 16 -17.07 3.20 4.48
C GLN A 16 -18.29 2.72 3.65
N GLU A 17 -19.50 3.05 4.10
CA GLU A 17 -20.75 2.68 3.43
C GLU A 17 -21.04 3.57 2.22
N SER A 18 -20.36 4.69 2.07
CA SER A 18 -20.53 5.66 0.97
C SER A 18 -19.18 6.15 0.44
N ASP A 19 -19.05 6.21 -0.88
CA ASP A 19 -17.86 6.76 -1.54
C ASP A 19 -17.85 8.32 -1.52
N ILE A 20 -19.03 8.94 -1.42
CA ILE A 20 -19.19 10.40 -1.45
C ILE A 20 -20.38 10.80 -0.54
N ILE A 21 -20.20 11.84 0.24
CA ILE A 21 -21.22 12.43 1.08
C ILE A 21 -21.30 13.92 0.77
N LEU A 22 -22.51 14.41 0.50
CA LEU A 22 -22.82 15.84 0.42
C LEU A 22 -23.54 16.22 1.70
N GLU A 23 -22.96 17.10 2.49
CA GLU A 23 -23.59 17.64 3.68
C GLU A 23 -24.08 19.06 3.41
N ILE A 24 -25.39 19.24 3.56
CA ILE A 24 -26.06 20.52 3.43
C ILE A 24 -26.48 20.96 4.85
N PRO A 25 -25.95 22.08 5.38
CA PRO A 25 -26.32 22.57 6.70
C PRO A 25 -27.82 22.88 6.82
N SER A 26 -28.41 22.71 7.99
CA SER A 26 -29.83 23.00 8.24
C SER A 26 -30.18 24.47 7.99
N ASP A 27 -29.21 25.36 8.13
CA ASP A 27 -29.38 26.81 7.94
C ASP A 27 -29.12 27.29 6.52
N PHE A 28 -28.82 26.34 5.58
CA PHE A 28 -28.43 26.64 4.20
C PHE A 28 -29.38 27.63 3.49
N GLU A 29 -30.68 27.37 3.56
CA GLU A 29 -31.70 28.18 2.88
C GLU A 29 -31.81 29.57 3.48
N ARG A 30 -31.73 29.69 4.81
CA ARG A 30 -31.73 30.94 5.53
C ARG A 30 -30.52 31.80 5.22
N ASP A 31 -29.33 31.19 5.21
CA ASP A 31 -28.08 31.90 5.00
C ASP A 31 -27.92 32.30 3.53
N LEU A 32 -28.38 31.44 2.60
CA LEU A 32 -28.45 31.78 1.19
C LEU A 32 -29.40 32.95 0.92
N GLY A 33 -30.56 33.02 1.62
CA GLY A 33 -31.54 34.07 1.48
C GLY A 33 -31.14 35.40 2.12
N LYS A 34 -30.46 35.38 3.28
CA LYS A 34 -30.07 36.59 4.03
C LYS A 34 -28.71 37.13 3.62
N GLU A 35 -27.75 36.26 3.48
CA GLU A 35 -26.35 36.63 3.23
C GLU A 35 -25.93 36.45 1.75
N GLY A 36 -26.78 35.82 0.93
CA GLY A 36 -26.48 35.48 -0.45
C GLY A 36 -25.31 34.46 -0.55
N ARG A 37 -25.00 33.80 0.55
CA ARG A 37 -23.86 32.90 0.69
C ARG A 37 -24.19 31.75 1.64
N ALA A 38 -23.95 30.52 1.22
CA ALA A 38 -24.05 29.33 2.05
C ALA A 38 -22.98 28.34 1.65
N ASP A 39 -22.39 27.66 2.62
CA ASP A 39 -21.34 26.68 2.39
C ASP A 39 -21.92 25.26 2.44
N VAL A 40 -21.51 24.41 1.52
CA VAL A 40 -21.82 22.98 1.51
C VAL A 40 -20.52 22.18 1.59
N MET A 41 -20.54 21.06 2.29
CA MET A 41 -19.37 20.19 2.40
C MET A 41 -19.52 18.96 1.50
N ILE A 42 -18.51 18.70 0.69
CA ILE A 42 -18.37 17.46 -0.07
C ILE A 42 -17.27 16.64 0.58
N ALA A 43 -17.62 15.50 1.19
CA ALA A 43 -16.65 14.54 1.69
C ALA A 43 -16.54 13.39 0.70
N ALA A 44 -15.35 13.21 0.12
CA ALA A 44 -15.06 12.13 -0.83
C ALA A 44 -14.08 11.12 -0.23
N ASN A 45 -14.33 9.83 -0.45
CA ASN A 45 -13.46 8.77 0.00
C ASN A 45 -12.19 8.72 -0.86
N ALA A 46 -11.07 9.17 -0.28
CA ALA A 46 -9.77 9.21 -0.95
C ALA A 46 -9.12 7.81 -1.11
N VAL A 47 -9.65 6.78 -0.45
CA VAL A 47 -9.14 5.40 -0.58
C VAL A 47 -9.31 4.89 -2.00
N ASN A 48 -10.43 5.24 -2.65
CA ASN A 48 -10.64 5.01 -4.08
C ASN A 48 -10.52 6.33 -4.83
N GLY A 49 -9.27 6.72 -5.17
CA GLY A 49 -8.96 8.00 -5.79
C GLY A 49 -9.75 8.26 -7.08
N THR A 50 -10.05 7.22 -7.86
CA THR A 50 -10.84 7.35 -9.10
C THR A 50 -12.30 7.67 -8.80
N LYS A 51 -12.95 6.94 -7.88
CA LYS A 51 -14.35 7.18 -7.53
C LYS A 51 -14.50 8.50 -6.75
N GLY A 52 -13.63 8.74 -5.77
CA GLY A 52 -13.64 9.98 -4.99
C GLY A 52 -13.37 11.21 -5.87
N GLY A 53 -12.39 11.13 -6.77
CA GLY A 53 -12.05 12.23 -7.70
C GLY A 53 -13.14 12.51 -8.71
N LEU A 54 -13.67 11.49 -9.39
CA LEU A 54 -14.77 11.65 -10.36
C LEU A 54 -16.03 12.17 -9.67
N GLY A 55 -16.41 11.58 -8.54
CA GLY A 55 -17.63 11.99 -7.86
C GLY A 55 -17.57 13.41 -7.28
N SER A 56 -16.43 13.82 -6.71
CA SER A 56 -16.25 15.19 -6.25
C SER A 56 -16.28 16.20 -7.41
N SER A 57 -15.73 15.84 -8.58
CA SER A 57 -15.81 16.68 -9.78
C SER A 57 -17.24 16.83 -10.31
N TYR A 58 -18.01 15.73 -10.33
CA TYR A 58 -19.45 15.79 -10.71
C TYR A 58 -20.26 16.65 -9.75
N LEU A 59 -20.11 16.46 -8.44
CA LEU A 59 -20.82 17.30 -7.45
C LEU A 59 -20.41 18.77 -7.54
N SER A 60 -19.14 19.04 -7.78
CA SER A 60 -18.65 20.41 -7.99
C SER A 60 -19.28 21.05 -9.24
N SER A 61 -19.42 20.29 -10.33
CA SER A 61 -20.08 20.75 -11.55
C SER A 61 -21.56 21.05 -11.30
N ILE A 62 -22.27 20.16 -10.61
CA ILE A 62 -23.69 20.36 -10.24
C ILE A 62 -23.87 21.63 -9.40
N ILE A 63 -23.01 21.87 -8.41
CA ILE A 63 -23.05 23.07 -7.59
C ILE A 63 -22.75 24.33 -8.42
N GLN A 64 -21.80 24.25 -9.36
CA GLN A 64 -21.51 25.35 -10.28
C GLN A 64 -22.69 25.66 -11.20
N ASP A 65 -23.34 24.64 -11.75
CA ASP A 65 -24.51 24.78 -12.61
C ASP A 65 -25.69 25.38 -11.82
N PHE A 66 -25.93 24.91 -10.59
CA PHE A 66 -26.93 25.50 -9.69
C PHE A 66 -26.66 26.99 -9.42
N ASN A 67 -25.40 27.34 -9.12
CA ASN A 67 -25.02 28.74 -8.90
C ASN A 67 -25.24 29.61 -10.15
N ARG A 68 -25.02 29.05 -11.34
CA ARG A 68 -25.24 29.71 -12.62
C ARG A 68 -26.73 29.93 -12.91
N GLU A 69 -27.55 28.90 -12.69
CA GLU A 69 -29.00 28.95 -12.90
C GLU A 69 -29.68 29.95 -11.97
N LYS A 70 -29.26 30.02 -10.72
CA LYS A 70 -29.79 30.96 -9.74
C LYS A 70 -29.21 32.38 -9.82
N GLY A 71 -28.38 32.68 -10.82
CA GLY A 71 -27.80 34.01 -11.02
C GLY A 71 -26.73 34.41 -9.99
N PHE A 72 -26.31 33.50 -9.13
CA PHE A 72 -25.28 33.74 -8.12
C PHE A 72 -23.87 33.89 -8.72
N ALA A 73 -23.67 33.53 -9.98
CA ALA A 73 -22.38 33.58 -10.68
C ALA A 73 -21.87 35.04 -10.89
N SER A 74 -22.74 36.05 -10.85
CA SER A 74 -22.40 37.46 -11.14
C SER A 74 -21.94 38.25 -9.91
N MET A 75 -22.07 37.75 -8.71
CA MET A 75 -21.68 38.43 -7.47
C MET A 75 -20.27 37.93 -7.01
N GLY A 76 -19.24 38.56 -7.51
CA GLY A 76 -17.86 38.71 -7.00
C GLY A 76 -17.16 37.53 -6.28
N SER A 77 -15.98 37.28 -6.71
CA SER A 77 -14.79 36.66 -6.06
C SER A 77 -14.98 36.07 -4.66
N GLY A 78 -15.16 34.76 -4.57
CA GLY A 78 -15.14 34.01 -3.31
C GLY A 78 -15.90 32.69 -3.34
N ARG A 79 -16.50 32.32 -4.46
CA ARG A 79 -17.29 31.10 -4.64
C ARG A 79 -16.51 30.05 -5.37
N GLY A 80 -15.57 29.47 -4.68
CA GLY A 80 -14.74 28.38 -5.20
C GLY A 80 -14.89 27.13 -4.34
N VAL A 81 -14.72 25.98 -4.96
CA VAL A 81 -14.57 24.73 -4.21
C VAL A 81 -13.18 24.77 -3.54
N ALA A 82 -13.15 24.91 -2.21
CA ALA A 82 -11.94 24.75 -1.42
C ALA A 82 -11.76 23.27 -1.12
N SER A 83 -10.69 22.67 -1.63
CA SER A 83 -10.36 21.27 -1.35
C SER A 83 -9.48 21.21 -0.09
N ILE A 84 -9.96 20.50 0.92
CA ILE A 84 -9.20 20.23 2.15
C ILE A 84 -9.00 18.72 2.26
N ASN A 85 -7.75 18.27 2.28
CA ASN A 85 -7.42 16.86 2.49
C ASN A 85 -7.31 16.59 3.98
N LEU A 86 -8.31 15.94 4.58
CA LEU A 86 -8.39 15.71 6.03
C LEU A 86 -7.30 14.77 6.55
N PHE A 87 -6.95 13.71 5.79
CA PHE A 87 -5.99 12.68 6.22
C PHE A 87 -4.59 12.85 5.63
N ASN A 88 -4.43 13.67 4.59
CA ASN A 88 -3.14 14.01 4.02
C ASN A 88 -3.14 15.46 3.54
N PRO A 89 -3.08 16.45 4.44
CA PRO A 89 -3.19 17.87 4.11
C PRO A 89 -2.15 18.34 3.09
N HIS A 90 -0.99 17.72 3.10
CA HIS A 90 0.14 18.06 2.21
C HIS A 90 0.21 17.21 0.94
N LEU A 91 -0.77 16.31 0.69
CA LEU A 91 -0.74 15.35 -0.42
C LEU A 91 0.62 14.62 -0.53
N SER A 92 1.17 14.26 0.62
CA SER A 92 2.51 13.67 0.71
C SER A 92 2.50 12.21 0.26
N TYR A 93 2.55 12.01 -1.06
CA TYR A 93 2.59 10.68 -1.68
C TYR A 93 3.80 9.84 -1.24
N LYS A 94 4.88 10.52 -0.83
CA LYS A 94 6.10 9.87 -0.34
C LYS A 94 5.88 9.00 0.91
N ILE A 95 5.04 9.46 1.86
CA ILE A 95 4.73 8.70 3.09
C ILE A 95 4.03 7.36 2.75
N TYR A 96 3.22 7.36 1.70
CA TYR A 96 2.51 6.16 1.26
C TYR A 96 3.40 5.22 0.43
N MET A 97 4.20 5.77 -0.49
CA MET A 97 4.96 4.99 -1.48
C MET A 97 6.31 4.49 -0.98
N VAL A 98 7.06 5.31 -0.22
CA VAL A 98 8.42 4.95 0.19
C VAL A 98 8.46 3.64 0.98
N PRO A 99 7.63 3.44 2.04
CA PRO A 99 7.62 2.18 2.77
C PRO A 99 7.28 0.97 1.89
N GLY A 100 6.33 1.16 0.98
CA GLY A 100 5.93 0.10 0.04
C GLY A 100 7.04 -0.28 -0.93
N ILE A 101 7.77 0.69 -1.49
CA ILE A 101 8.90 0.44 -2.39
C ILE A 101 10.02 -0.28 -1.64
N MET A 102 10.29 0.07 -0.37
CA MET A 102 11.28 -0.63 0.45
C MET A 102 10.96 -2.12 0.59
N VAL A 103 9.71 -2.45 0.91
CA VAL A 103 9.24 -3.84 0.98
C VAL A 103 9.33 -4.52 -0.37
N PHE A 104 8.96 -3.84 -1.44
CA PHE A 104 9.01 -4.39 -2.80
C PHE A 104 10.44 -4.73 -3.25
N LEU A 105 11.42 -3.85 -2.99
CA LEU A 105 12.82 -4.12 -3.26
C LEU A 105 13.35 -5.33 -2.47
N LEU A 106 13.00 -5.41 -1.17
CA LEU A 106 13.34 -6.55 -0.35
C LEU A 106 12.73 -7.85 -0.89
N THR A 107 11.49 -7.77 -1.38
CA THR A 107 10.76 -8.90 -1.99
C THR A 107 11.45 -9.39 -3.26
N ILE A 108 11.82 -8.48 -4.18
CA ILE A 108 12.49 -8.83 -5.43
C ILE A 108 13.83 -9.50 -5.14
N ILE A 109 14.66 -8.88 -4.32
CA ILE A 109 16.01 -9.39 -4.04
C ILE A 109 15.94 -10.71 -3.28
N GLY A 110 15.15 -10.77 -2.19
CA GLY A 110 15.01 -11.98 -1.39
C GLY A 110 14.38 -13.14 -2.16
N GLY A 111 13.34 -12.88 -2.93
CA GLY A 111 12.63 -13.90 -3.72
C GLY A 111 13.45 -14.44 -4.87
N SER A 112 14.09 -13.57 -5.65
CA SER A 112 14.90 -13.97 -6.81
C SER A 112 16.11 -14.81 -6.39
N ILE A 113 16.84 -14.35 -5.39
CA ILE A 113 18.05 -15.08 -4.92
C ILE A 113 17.66 -16.43 -4.31
N SER A 114 16.56 -16.47 -3.54
CA SER A 114 16.07 -17.71 -2.92
C SER A 114 15.59 -18.72 -3.98
N ALA A 115 14.91 -18.25 -5.03
CA ALA A 115 14.43 -19.08 -6.12
C ALA A 115 15.57 -19.71 -6.94
N LEU A 116 16.72 -19.07 -7.02
CA LEU A 116 17.88 -19.62 -7.73
C LEU A 116 18.69 -20.61 -6.91
N ASN A 117 18.46 -20.72 -5.62
CA ASN A 117 19.34 -21.41 -4.69
C ASN A 117 19.48 -22.92 -4.98
N ILE A 118 18.40 -23.69 -4.91
CA ILE A 118 18.43 -25.15 -5.07
C ILE A 118 18.59 -25.51 -6.55
N VAL A 119 17.94 -24.78 -7.44
CA VAL A 119 17.99 -25.07 -8.88
C VAL A 119 19.41 -24.89 -9.45
N SER A 120 20.18 -23.96 -8.89
CA SER A 120 21.60 -23.78 -9.27
C SER A 120 22.43 -25.03 -8.93
N GLU A 121 22.17 -25.68 -7.80
CA GLU A 121 22.82 -26.92 -7.42
C GLU A 121 22.39 -28.11 -8.32
N LYS A 122 21.10 -28.12 -8.74
CA LYS A 122 20.59 -29.11 -9.68
C LYS A 122 21.29 -29.01 -11.05
N GLU A 123 21.37 -27.80 -11.61
CA GLU A 123 22.02 -27.58 -12.91
C GLU A 123 23.53 -27.92 -12.90
N LYS A 124 24.19 -27.65 -11.78
CA LYS A 124 25.64 -28.00 -11.61
C LYS A 124 25.89 -29.48 -11.32
N GLY A 125 24.82 -30.26 -11.07
CA GLY A 125 24.92 -31.65 -10.68
C GLY A 125 25.44 -31.88 -9.25
N THR A 126 25.63 -30.82 -8.46
CA THR A 126 26.16 -30.92 -7.09
C THR A 126 25.12 -31.45 -6.10
N ILE A 127 23.84 -31.46 -6.45
CA ILE A 127 22.77 -31.96 -5.58
C ILE A 127 22.89 -33.45 -5.30
N GLU A 128 23.44 -34.22 -6.23
CA GLU A 128 23.68 -35.65 -6.06
C GLU A 128 24.76 -35.90 -5.00
N GLN A 129 25.84 -35.10 -5.01
CA GLN A 129 26.91 -35.17 -4.01
C GLN A 129 26.36 -34.80 -2.60
N ILE A 130 25.43 -33.83 -2.52
CA ILE A 130 24.80 -33.45 -1.27
C ILE A 130 23.91 -34.59 -0.75
N ASN A 131 23.22 -35.31 -1.64
CA ASN A 131 22.32 -36.40 -1.25
C ASN A 131 23.06 -37.63 -0.68
N VAL A 132 24.31 -37.87 -1.07
CA VAL A 132 25.16 -38.95 -0.54
C VAL A 132 26.00 -38.50 0.68
N SER A 133 26.00 -37.21 0.99
CA SER A 133 26.69 -36.67 2.15
C SER A 133 25.95 -37.01 3.45
N PRO A 134 26.65 -37.23 4.58
CA PRO A 134 26.04 -37.46 5.89
C PRO A 134 25.37 -36.21 6.49
N VAL A 135 25.35 -35.06 5.78
CA VAL A 135 24.76 -33.80 6.26
C VAL A 135 23.24 -33.87 6.17
N PRO A 136 22.50 -33.53 7.26
CA PRO A 136 21.07 -33.50 7.22
C PRO A 136 20.58 -32.38 6.29
N LYS A 137 19.55 -32.68 5.48
CA LYS A 137 19.00 -31.76 4.47
C LYS A 137 18.54 -30.43 5.06
N SER A 138 18.02 -30.45 6.28
CA SER A 138 17.61 -29.24 7.00
C SER A 138 18.80 -28.30 7.27
N LEU A 139 19.95 -28.85 7.67
CA LEU A 139 21.15 -28.06 7.90
C LEU A 139 21.69 -27.45 6.60
N PHE A 140 21.65 -28.22 5.51
CA PHE A 140 21.99 -27.71 4.18
C PHE A 140 21.09 -26.54 3.78
N LEU A 141 19.77 -26.67 3.93
CA LEU A 141 18.82 -25.59 3.63
C LEU A 141 19.05 -24.35 4.50
N LEU A 142 19.24 -24.53 5.80
CA LEU A 142 19.51 -23.43 6.72
C LEU A 142 20.82 -22.70 6.39
N SER A 143 21.88 -23.43 6.07
CA SER A 143 23.16 -22.82 5.68
C SER A 143 23.06 -21.92 4.46
N LYS A 144 22.14 -22.24 3.56
CA LYS A 144 21.81 -21.42 2.37
C LYS A 144 20.91 -20.25 2.68
N LEU A 145 19.98 -20.37 3.64
CA LEU A 145 19.02 -19.31 3.98
C LEU A 145 19.62 -18.20 4.86
N ILE A 146 20.48 -18.56 5.81
CA ILE A 146 21.06 -17.59 6.75
C ILE A 146 21.74 -16.41 6.05
N PRO A 147 22.59 -16.60 5.01
CA PRO A 147 23.18 -15.48 4.29
C PRO A 147 22.12 -14.54 3.66
N PHE A 148 21.00 -15.08 3.17
CA PHE A 148 19.95 -14.26 2.57
C PHE A 148 19.20 -13.44 3.60
N TRP A 149 18.97 -13.98 4.79
CA TRP A 149 18.39 -13.23 5.90
C TRP A 149 19.29 -12.08 6.32
N VAL A 150 20.61 -12.34 6.43
CA VAL A 150 21.58 -11.27 6.75
C VAL A 150 21.55 -10.18 5.68
N ILE A 151 21.59 -10.55 4.40
CA ILE A 151 21.50 -9.59 3.28
C ILE A 151 20.15 -8.83 3.35
N GLY A 152 19.04 -9.51 3.62
CA GLY A 152 17.73 -8.91 3.76
C GLY A 152 17.67 -7.86 4.87
N PHE A 153 18.25 -8.14 6.04
CA PHE A 153 18.34 -7.16 7.14
C PHE A 153 19.24 -5.98 6.81
N VAL A 154 20.37 -6.22 6.14
CA VAL A 154 21.25 -5.12 5.69
C VAL A 154 20.53 -4.23 4.68
N LEU A 155 19.84 -4.82 3.71
CA LEU A 155 19.04 -4.07 2.72
C LEU A 155 17.92 -3.26 3.38
N LEU A 156 17.21 -3.83 4.35
CA LEU A 156 16.19 -3.13 5.12
C LEU A 156 16.78 -1.94 5.87
N THR A 157 17.92 -2.14 6.53
CA THR A 157 18.61 -1.07 7.26
C THR A 157 19.05 0.06 6.32
N VAL A 158 19.63 -0.27 5.18
CA VAL A 158 20.02 0.70 4.15
C VAL A 158 18.80 1.44 3.59
N ALA A 159 17.70 0.73 3.34
CA ALA A 159 16.47 1.34 2.85
C ALA A 159 15.86 2.31 3.86
N ILE A 160 15.84 1.97 5.16
CA ILE A 160 15.40 2.87 6.24
C ILE A 160 16.33 4.11 6.32
N LEU A 161 17.62 3.92 6.20
CA LEU A 161 18.59 5.00 6.22
C LEU A 161 18.42 5.96 5.05
N ILE A 162 18.15 5.43 3.85
CA ILE A 162 17.84 6.23 2.66
C ILE A 162 16.53 7.00 2.86
N ALA A 163 15.48 6.34 3.42
CA ALA A 163 14.20 6.98 3.72
C ALA A 163 14.39 8.17 4.68
N TRP A 164 15.22 8.00 5.69
CA TRP A 164 15.54 9.06 6.62
C TRP A 164 16.35 10.20 5.98
N LEU A 165 17.45 9.89 5.29
CA LEU A 165 18.36 10.92 4.73
C LEU A 165 17.76 11.70 3.57
N ILE A 166 17.04 11.03 2.65
CA ILE A 166 16.54 11.65 1.42
C ILE A 166 15.14 12.22 1.61
N TYR A 167 14.26 11.46 2.28
CA TYR A 167 12.85 11.82 2.40
C TYR A 167 12.49 12.44 3.75
N GLY A 168 13.40 12.40 4.74
CA GLY A 168 13.15 12.89 6.08
C GLY A 168 12.12 12.04 6.85
N LEU A 169 11.88 10.80 6.41
CA LEU A 169 10.94 9.89 7.02
C LEU A 169 11.65 9.16 8.17
N VAL A 170 11.22 9.44 9.39
CA VAL A 170 11.74 8.76 10.59
C VAL A 170 10.70 7.77 11.07
N PRO A 171 11.05 6.50 11.31
CA PRO A 171 10.13 5.56 11.93
C PRO A 171 9.70 6.06 13.32
N GLU A 172 8.39 6.31 13.48
CA GLU A 172 7.80 6.68 14.78
C GLU A 172 7.59 5.44 15.66
N GLY A 173 7.54 4.25 15.02
CA GLY A 173 7.39 2.97 15.71
C GLY A 173 8.69 2.39 16.26
N SER A 174 8.57 1.30 17.03
CA SER A 174 9.74 0.56 17.54
C SER A 174 10.48 -0.15 16.41
N PHE A 175 11.76 0.14 16.25
CA PHE A 175 12.65 -0.60 15.33
C PHE A 175 12.61 -2.12 15.56
N GLY A 176 12.47 -2.56 16.82
CA GLY A 176 12.35 -3.97 17.16
C GLY A 176 11.14 -4.64 16.50
N VAL A 177 10.01 -3.96 16.40
CA VAL A 177 8.81 -4.47 15.73
C VAL A 177 9.06 -4.60 14.22
N ILE A 178 9.67 -3.59 13.59
CA ILE A 178 9.99 -3.62 12.16
C ILE A 178 10.89 -4.82 11.83
N TYR A 179 11.97 -5.01 12.59
CA TYR A 179 12.92 -6.11 12.37
C TYR A 179 12.33 -7.48 12.70
N LEU A 180 11.45 -7.58 13.70
CA LEU A 180 10.74 -8.82 14.01
C LEU A 180 9.81 -9.23 12.85
N PHE A 181 8.99 -8.29 12.35
CA PHE A 181 8.13 -8.56 11.20
C PHE A 181 8.94 -8.85 9.94
N ALA A 182 10.06 -8.15 9.73
CA ALA A 182 10.98 -8.44 8.63
C ALA A 182 11.56 -9.85 8.73
N ALA A 183 11.90 -10.34 9.93
CA ALA A 183 12.37 -11.70 10.14
C ALA A 183 11.31 -12.74 9.71
N VAL A 184 10.08 -12.58 10.21
CA VAL A 184 8.96 -13.48 9.85
C VAL A 184 8.70 -13.42 8.34
N TYR A 185 8.69 -12.22 7.77
CA TYR A 185 8.52 -12.00 6.36
C TYR A 185 9.61 -12.69 5.52
N LEU A 186 10.88 -12.51 5.87
CA LEU A 186 12.01 -13.12 5.18
C LEU A 186 11.95 -14.65 5.24
N ILE A 187 11.59 -15.23 6.38
CA ILE A 187 11.41 -16.68 6.53
C ILE A 187 10.32 -17.18 5.57
N ALA A 188 9.15 -16.55 5.59
CA ALA A 188 8.03 -16.94 4.74
C ALA A 188 8.38 -16.81 3.24
N PHE A 189 8.98 -15.67 2.87
CA PHE A 189 9.25 -15.34 1.48
C PHE A 189 10.42 -16.14 0.89
N THR A 190 11.49 -16.35 1.65
CA THR A 190 12.59 -17.24 1.25
C THR A 190 12.15 -18.70 1.17
N GLY A 191 11.27 -19.15 2.07
CA GLY A 191 10.64 -20.47 1.98
C GLY A 191 9.84 -20.67 0.69
N PHE A 192 9.07 -19.63 0.30
CA PHE A 192 8.37 -19.63 -0.99
C PHE A 192 9.33 -19.69 -2.19
N GLY A 193 10.42 -18.92 -2.18
CA GLY A 193 11.46 -18.96 -3.20
C GLY A 193 12.11 -20.35 -3.30
N LEU A 194 12.40 -21.00 -2.16
CA LEU A 194 12.92 -22.36 -2.14
C LEU A 194 11.93 -23.38 -2.73
N ALA A 195 10.62 -23.21 -2.47
CA ALA A 195 9.60 -24.06 -3.08
C ALA A 195 9.66 -23.96 -4.61
N ILE A 196 9.67 -22.73 -5.17
CA ILE A 196 9.84 -22.52 -6.62
C ILE A 196 11.12 -23.21 -7.13
N SER A 197 12.25 -23.01 -6.42
CA SER A 197 13.54 -23.60 -6.78
C SER A 197 13.50 -25.12 -6.82
N SER A 198 12.76 -25.73 -5.90
CA SER A 198 12.61 -27.18 -5.81
C SER A 198 11.82 -27.79 -6.96
N PHE A 199 10.79 -27.09 -7.44
CA PHE A 199 9.96 -27.54 -8.56
C PHE A 199 10.58 -27.23 -9.94
N SER A 200 11.52 -26.29 -10.01
CA SER A 200 12.16 -25.88 -11.26
C SER A 200 13.30 -26.83 -11.65
N SER A 201 13.48 -27.02 -12.95
CA SER A 201 14.56 -27.82 -13.52
C SER A 201 15.74 -26.97 -13.95
N THR A 202 15.50 -25.70 -14.33
CA THR A 202 16.55 -24.77 -14.78
C THR A 202 16.45 -23.45 -14.04
N GLN A 203 17.60 -22.75 -13.92
CA GLN A 203 17.64 -21.42 -13.30
C GLN A 203 16.73 -20.42 -14.03
N GLN A 204 16.69 -20.49 -15.36
CA GLN A 204 15.82 -19.64 -16.16
C GLN A 204 14.34 -19.87 -15.85
N GLN A 205 13.92 -21.14 -15.72
CA GLN A 205 12.55 -21.48 -15.34
C GLN A 205 12.23 -20.98 -13.93
N ALA A 206 13.12 -21.19 -12.96
CA ALA A 206 12.93 -20.72 -11.59
C ALA A 206 12.78 -19.19 -11.53
N MET A 207 13.63 -18.48 -12.28
CA MET A 207 13.62 -17.02 -12.31
C MET A 207 12.34 -16.46 -12.94
N LEU A 208 11.88 -17.01 -14.06
CA LEU A 208 10.63 -16.61 -14.71
C LEU A 208 9.43 -16.90 -13.81
N THR A 209 9.39 -18.06 -13.18
CA THR A 209 8.31 -18.44 -12.25
C THR A 209 8.30 -17.53 -11.02
N ALA A 210 9.47 -17.28 -10.42
CA ALA A 210 9.60 -16.37 -9.29
C ALA A 210 9.14 -14.95 -9.66
N PHE A 211 9.56 -14.44 -10.81
CA PHE A 211 9.18 -13.10 -11.28
C PHE A 211 7.67 -12.98 -11.52
N PHE A 212 7.05 -14.01 -12.08
CA PHE A 212 5.58 -14.06 -12.24
C PHE A 212 4.85 -13.92 -10.90
N PHE A 213 5.23 -14.72 -9.90
CA PHE A 213 4.63 -14.62 -8.57
C PHE A 213 4.96 -13.30 -7.86
N LEU A 214 6.19 -12.79 -8.03
CA LEU A 214 6.59 -11.49 -7.49
C LEU A 214 5.69 -10.36 -7.97
N ILE A 215 5.37 -10.32 -9.27
CA ILE A 215 4.46 -9.33 -9.84
C ILE A 215 3.05 -9.49 -9.24
N ILE A 216 2.53 -10.71 -9.17
CA ILE A 216 1.22 -10.96 -8.59
C ILE A 216 1.17 -10.51 -7.13
N PHE A 217 2.17 -10.88 -6.32
CA PHE A 217 2.23 -10.47 -4.92
C PHE A 217 2.36 -8.96 -4.76
N ALA A 218 3.13 -8.30 -5.62
CA ALA A 218 3.26 -6.84 -5.61
C ALA A 218 1.94 -6.15 -5.95
N LEU A 219 1.23 -6.59 -7.00
CA LEU A 219 -0.06 -6.02 -7.39
C LEU A 219 -1.13 -6.25 -6.31
N LEU A 220 -1.13 -7.42 -5.69
CA LEU A 220 -2.07 -7.78 -4.63
C LEU A 220 -1.63 -7.35 -3.22
N SER A 221 -0.50 -6.66 -3.07
CA SER A 221 0.00 -6.24 -1.75
C SER A 221 -0.65 -4.97 -1.20
N GLY A 222 -1.40 -4.25 -2.02
CA GLY A 222 -1.87 -2.92 -1.66
C GLY A 222 -0.81 -1.82 -1.85
N LEU A 223 0.31 -2.13 -2.53
CA LEU A 223 1.38 -1.18 -2.79
C LEU A 223 0.93 -0.10 -3.78
N PHE A 224 0.43 -0.51 -4.95
CA PHE A 224 0.04 0.39 -6.03
C PHE A 224 -1.42 0.82 -5.94
N THR A 225 -2.30 -0.09 -5.59
CA THR A 225 -3.75 0.15 -5.46
C THR A 225 -4.22 -0.25 -4.08
N PRO A 226 -5.00 0.58 -3.39
CA PRO A 226 -5.57 0.22 -2.08
C PRO A 226 -6.38 -1.07 -2.18
N ILE A 227 -6.25 -1.95 -1.20
CA ILE A 227 -6.93 -3.26 -1.18
C ILE A 227 -8.45 -3.10 -1.21
N SER A 228 -8.97 -2.05 -0.56
CA SER A 228 -10.42 -1.73 -0.57
C SER A 228 -10.97 -1.40 -1.96
N SER A 229 -10.10 -1.00 -2.91
CA SER A 229 -10.50 -0.73 -4.30
C SER A 229 -10.54 -1.98 -5.17
N MET A 230 -10.05 -3.11 -4.66
CA MET A 230 -10.00 -4.36 -5.41
C MET A 230 -11.36 -5.09 -5.35
N PRO A 231 -11.69 -5.92 -6.35
CA PRO A 231 -12.85 -6.81 -6.29
C PRO A 231 -12.77 -7.77 -5.09
N GLU A 232 -13.90 -8.21 -4.55
CA GLU A 232 -13.96 -9.07 -3.35
C GLU A 232 -13.12 -10.35 -3.47
N TRP A 233 -13.09 -10.98 -4.65
CA TRP A 233 -12.28 -12.17 -4.86
C TRP A 233 -10.77 -11.89 -4.72
N ALA A 234 -10.32 -10.73 -5.21
CA ALA A 234 -8.92 -10.30 -5.10
C ALA A 234 -8.57 -9.96 -3.64
N GLN A 235 -9.47 -9.29 -2.91
CA GLN A 235 -9.30 -9.02 -1.48
C GLN A 235 -9.12 -10.30 -0.66
N LYS A 236 -9.86 -11.38 -0.98
CA LYS A 236 -9.70 -12.69 -0.32
C LYS A 236 -8.34 -13.31 -0.62
N ILE A 237 -7.85 -13.22 -1.85
CA ILE A 237 -6.53 -13.72 -2.24
C ILE A 237 -5.41 -12.95 -1.53
N THR A 238 -5.57 -11.63 -1.32
CA THR A 238 -4.56 -10.83 -0.61
C THR A 238 -4.32 -11.29 0.82
N LEU A 239 -5.26 -12.00 1.45
CA LEU A 239 -5.09 -12.54 2.80
C LEU A 239 -3.95 -13.59 2.89
N ALA A 240 -3.69 -14.29 1.79
CA ALA A 240 -2.58 -15.24 1.70
C ALA A 240 -1.24 -14.59 1.30
N ASN A 241 -1.24 -13.29 0.99
CA ASN A 241 -0.07 -12.58 0.50
C ASN A 241 0.80 -12.04 1.66
N PRO A 242 1.99 -12.56 1.91
CA PRO A 242 2.84 -12.09 3.00
C PRO A 242 3.33 -10.64 2.78
N VAL A 243 3.47 -10.19 1.52
CA VAL A 243 3.92 -8.84 1.16
C VAL A 243 2.95 -7.78 1.69
N ARG A 244 1.64 -8.06 1.65
CA ARG A 244 0.60 -7.18 2.17
C ARG A 244 0.85 -6.79 3.62
N TYR A 245 1.03 -7.78 4.48
CA TYR A 245 1.20 -7.55 5.92
C TYR A 245 2.45 -6.76 6.23
N PHE A 246 3.53 -7.03 5.52
CA PHE A 246 4.77 -6.30 5.75
C PHE A 246 4.71 -4.86 5.21
N VAL A 247 4.05 -4.61 4.08
CA VAL A 247 3.77 -3.25 3.60
C VAL A 247 2.93 -2.47 4.61
N GLU A 248 1.92 -3.11 5.19
CA GLU A 248 1.05 -2.50 6.19
C GLU A 248 1.84 -2.12 7.45
N VAL A 249 2.64 -3.05 8.00
CA VAL A 249 3.49 -2.78 9.17
C VAL A 249 4.48 -1.64 8.89
N MET A 250 5.12 -1.62 7.72
CA MET A 250 6.06 -0.57 7.35
C MET A 250 5.38 0.80 7.25
N ARG A 251 4.14 0.87 6.75
CA ARG A 251 3.36 2.13 6.71
C ARG A 251 2.93 2.62 8.09
N TRP A 252 2.64 1.68 9.00
CA TRP A 252 2.27 2.03 10.37
C TRP A 252 3.47 2.50 11.21
N SER A 253 4.68 2.12 10.79
CA SER A 253 5.91 2.39 11.54
C SER A 253 6.66 3.64 11.05
N ILE A 254 6.35 4.16 9.87
CA ILE A 254 6.94 5.34 9.22
C ILE A 254 5.88 6.40 8.99
#